data_0cec531bcda57064ae9b2992947a04ee
#
_entry.id   0cec531bcda57064ae9b2992947a04ee
#
_cell.length_a   1.000
_cell.length_b   1.000
_cell.length_c   1.000
_cell.angle_alpha   90.00
_cell.angle_beta   90.00
_cell.angle_gamma   90.00
#
_symmetry.space_group_name_H-M   'P 1'
#
loop_
_entity.id
_entity.type
_entity.pdbx_description
1 polymer ?
#
loop_
_entity_poly.entity_id
_entity_poly.type
_entity_poly.pdbx_seq_one_letter_code
_entity_poly.pdbx_strand_id
1 'polypeptide(L)'
;MPMEIYSDLRTPEIKVFYSPVIELVCAVHLLTDPAHHQYEIKWAEEMISMLGTEELEALENIRHYPNGGIEFLNYVLESKELLSIENFIYYINNSDKADFFYYLLNESIDKERIKKAFNNKNERYKIQEKIKWIVEEDMLMNFFDNPEEIKNEAVAILKAVYQKGFLDRLDQGADRLGEGVSYVNDFIGKDTIEVVLEKITGKPKRVFSGYREYYIIPSYFVSPRLIRIYSDDKLYVVFDCRVTRDKKEALLDELSGLLKVIDDKSRMEILRILVNGKSYGKALSDIIGISTPTISHHLEVLKQAGLVKEEKLRNIKYFYADKDRLKKIIDDINKYFFNAE
;
A
#
# COMPACT_ATOMS: atom_id res chain seq x y z
N MET A 1 25.68 -22.98 26.53
CA MET A 1 24.95 -23.86 25.62
C MET A 1 24.47 -23.02 24.46
N PRO A 2 24.81 -23.29 23.21
CA PRO A 2 24.24 -22.56 22.09
C PRO A 2 22.77 -22.96 21.98
N MET A 3 21.89 -21.97 21.90
CA MET A 3 20.49 -22.19 21.53
C MET A 3 20.48 -22.76 20.10
N GLU A 4 20.08 -24.00 19.95
CA GLU A 4 19.69 -24.55 18.66
C GLU A 4 18.41 -23.84 18.22
N ILE A 5 18.57 -22.92 17.26
CA ILE A 5 17.45 -22.37 16.51
C ILE A 5 17.00 -23.49 15.55
N TYR A 6 16.02 -24.29 15.97
CA TYR A 6 15.29 -25.12 15.06
C TYR A 6 14.50 -24.20 14.10
N SER A 7 15.10 -23.85 12.98
CA SER A 7 14.36 -23.37 11.85
C SER A 7 13.55 -24.54 11.29
N ASP A 8 12.27 -24.58 11.59
CA ASP A 8 11.31 -25.48 10.95
C ASP A 8 11.27 -25.08 9.46
N LEU A 9 12.01 -25.83 8.64
CA LEU A 9 12.23 -25.58 7.20
C LEU A 9 10.99 -25.91 6.35
N ARG A 10 9.79 -25.71 6.88
CA ARG A 10 8.58 -25.81 6.06
C ARG A 10 8.49 -24.58 5.17
N THR A 11 8.29 -24.80 3.88
CA THR A 11 7.95 -23.72 2.95
C THR A 11 6.70 -23.02 3.46
N PRO A 12 6.69 -21.68 3.54
CA PRO A 12 5.53 -20.94 4.00
C PRO A 12 4.32 -21.21 3.10
N GLU A 13 3.14 -21.29 3.70
CA GLU A 13 1.88 -21.38 2.95
C GLU A 13 1.52 -19.97 2.44
N ILE A 14 1.23 -19.84 1.14
CA ILE A 14 0.88 -18.57 0.52
C ILE A 14 -0.51 -18.68 -0.08
N LYS A 15 -1.40 -17.76 0.30
CA LYS A 15 -2.76 -17.64 -0.22
C LYS A 15 -2.93 -16.28 -0.84
N VAL A 16 -3.39 -16.27 -2.10
CA VAL A 16 -3.67 -15.03 -2.84
C VAL A 16 -5.12 -15.04 -3.27
N PHE A 17 -5.88 -14.06 -2.82
CA PHE A 17 -7.32 -13.95 -3.12
C PHE A 17 -7.79 -12.53 -2.84
N TYR A 18 -8.98 -12.20 -3.32
CA TYR A 18 -9.72 -11.02 -2.86
C TYR A 18 -11.07 -11.44 -2.24
N SER A 19 -11.65 -10.57 -1.45
CA SER A 19 -12.90 -10.82 -0.73
C SER A 19 -13.78 -9.58 -0.69
N PRO A 20 -15.06 -9.66 -1.09
CA PRO A 20 -16.00 -8.55 -0.99
C PRO A 20 -16.16 -8.00 0.43
N VAL A 21 -15.97 -8.84 1.45
CA VAL A 21 -16.04 -8.41 2.86
C VAL A 21 -14.84 -7.54 3.22
N ILE A 22 -13.63 -7.93 2.79
CA ILE A 22 -12.42 -7.13 2.98
C ILE A 22 -12.54 -5.80 2.22
N GLU A 23 -13.06 -5.84 1.00
CA GLU A 23 -13.30 -4.64 0.20
C GLU A 23 -14.30 -3.69 0.86
N LEU A 24 -15.37 -4.20 1.48
CA LEU A 24 -16.33 -3.37 2.22
C LEU A 24 -15.65 -2.65 3.41
N VAL A 25 -14.82 -3.34 4.17
CA VAL A 25 -14.07 -2.73 5.27
C VAL A 25 -13.10 -1.66 4.75
N CYS A 26 -12.39 -1.96 3.65
CA CYS A 26 -11.49 -0.99 3.00
C CYS A 26 -12.26 0.23 2.45
N ALA A 27 -13.46 0.02 1.91
CA ALA A 27 -14.34 1.09 1.46
C ALA A 27 -14.80 2.00 2.61
N VAL A 28 -15.22 1.43 3.74
CA VAL A 28 -15.56 2.22 4.94
C VAL A 28 -14.36 3.02 5.43
N HIS A 29 -13.18 2.40 5.50
CA HIS A 29 -11.95 3.10 5.86
C HIS A 29 -11.63 4.25 4.91
N LEU A 30 -11.79 4.07 3.60
CA LEU A 30 -11.61 5.13 2.62
C LEU A 30 -12.56 6.31 2.89
N LEU A 31 -13.82 6.03 3.26
CA LEU A 31 -14.80 7.09 3.57
C LEU A 31 -14.45 7.89 4.82
N THR A 32 -13.69 7.34 5.77
CA THR A 32 -13.24 8.10 6.95
C THR A 32 -12.20 9.16 6.61
N ASP A 33 -11.42 9.00 5.53
CA ASP A 33 -10.38 9.94 5.13
C ASP A 33 -10.14 9.95 3.61
N PRO A 34 -11.14 10.41 2.81
CA PRO A 34 -11.06 10.37 1.34
C PRO A 34 -9.86 11.11 0.75
N ALA A 35 -9.42 12.19 1.42
CA ALA A 35 -8.32 13.04 0.92
C ALA A 35 -6.98 12.29 0.84
N HIS A 36 -6.79 11.23 1.62
CA HIS A 36 -5.60 10.40 1.60
C HIS A 36 -5.66 9.24 0.59
N HIS A 37 -6.74 9.13 -0.21
CA HIS A 37 -6.93 8.11 -1.23
C HIS A 37 -6.88 8.72 -2.63
N GLN A 38 -5.93 8.30 -3.47
CA GLN A 38 -5.67 8.94 -4.76
C GLN A 38 -6.74 8.70 -5.83
N TYR A 39 -7.39 7.53 -5.83
CA TYR A 39 -8.18 7.08 -6.98
C TYR A 39 -9.68 7.13 -6.77
N GLU A 40 -10.18 6.92 -5.57
CA GLU A 40 -11.61 6.74 -5.30
C GLU A 40 -12.28 7.97 -4.66
N ILE A 41 -11.65 9.15 -4.74
CA ILE A 41 -12.15 10.41 -4.12
C ILE A 41 -13.57 10.73 -4.60
N LYS A 42 -13.83 10.68 -5.89
CA LYS A 42 -15.15 11.00 -6.46
C LYS A 42 -16.24 10.04 -5.96
N TRP A 43 -15.94 8.74 -5.98
CA TRP A 43 -16.86 7.74 -5.45
C TRP A 43 -17.12 7.94 -3.96
N ALA A 44 -16.09 8.28 -3.18
CA ALA A 44 -16.23 8.57 -1.76
C ALA A 44 -17.12 9.80 -1.52
N GLU A 45 -16.92 10.89 -2.26
CA GLU A 45 -17.75 12.10 -2.19
C GLU A 45 -19.22 11.79 -2.55
N GLU A 46 -19.46 11.02 -3.61
CA GLU A 46 -20.78 10.56 -4.01
C GLU A 46 -21.42 9.68 -2.92
N MET A 47 -20.70 8.71 -2.38
CA MET A 47 -21.17 7.82 -1.32
C MET A 47 -21.52 8.62 -0.06
N ILE A 48 -20.63 9.52 0.39
CA ILE A 48 -20.88 10.39 1.57
C ILE A 48 -22.13 11.25 1.34
N SER A 49 -22.35 11.75 0.14
CA SER A 49 -23.56 12.56 -0.17
C SER A 49 -24.87 11.76 -0.08
N MET A 50 -24.80 10.44 -0.18
CA MET A 50 -25.97 9.54 -0.04
C MET A 50 -26.23 9.07 1.38
N LEU A 51 -25.30 9.33 2.33
CA LEU A 51 -25.48 8.97 3.73
C LEU A 51 -26.46 9.91 4.42
N GLY A 52 -27.29 9.37 5.32
CA GLY A 52 -28.16 10.14 6.22
C GLY A 52 -27.38 10.70 7.42
N THR A 53 -28.05 11.55 8.21
CA THR A 53 -27.41 12.24 9.36
C THR A 53 -26.81 11.23 10.35
N GLU A 54 -27.55 10.20 10.75
CA GLU A 54 -27.07 9.18 11.68
C GLU A 54 -25.88 8.39 11.12
N GLU A 55 -25.88 8.09 9.80
CA GLU A 55 -24.79 7.39 9.14
C GLU A 55 -23.53 8.26 9.02
N LEU A 56 -23.69 9.58 8.84
CA LEU A 56 -22.58 10.53 8.83
C LEU A 56 -21.96 10.69 10.22
N GLU A 57 -22.77 10.71 11.28
CA GLU A 57 -22.29 10.72 12.65
C GLU A 57 -21.52 9.44 12.98
N ALA A 58 -22.05 8.29 12.57
CA ALA A 58 -21.38 7.00 12.72
C ALA A 58 -20.03 6.97 11.97
N LEU A 59 -19.98 7.50 10.74
CA LEU A 59 -18.75 7.58 9.96
C LEU A 59 -17.70 8.47 10.63
N GLU A 60 -18.12 9.63 11.17
CA GLU A 60 -17.24 10.54 11.90
C GLU A 60 -16.68 9.89 13.16
N ASN A 61 -17.50 9.14 13.91
CA ASN A 61 -17.05 8.38 15.08
C ASN A 61 -16.01 7.31 14.69
N ILE A 62 -16.25 6.57 13.60
CA ILE A 62 -15.31 5.55 13.09
C ILE A 62 -13.98 6.17 12.64
N ARG A 63 -13.98 7.40 12.14
CA ARG A 63 -12.74 8.13 11.81
C ARG A 63 -11.79 8.21 13.00
N HIS A 64 -12.32 8.32 14.21
CA HIS A 64 -11.56 8.38 15.46
C HIS A 64 -11.19 7.02 16.05
N TYR A 65 -11.60 5.91 15.42
CA TYR A 65 -11.13 4.59 15.83
C TYR A 65 -9.62 4.45 15.59
N PRO A 66 -8.95 3.52 16.31
CA PRO A 66 -7.49 3.38 16.24
C PRO A 66 -6.89 3.36 14.83
N ASN A 67 -7.58 2.73 13.88
CA ASN A 67 -7.16 2.65 12.47
C ASN A 67 -8.31 3.01 11.51
N GLY A 68 -9.27 3.84 11.92
CA GLY A 68 -10.35 4.33 11.09
C GLY A 68 -11.20 3.22 10.46
N GLY A 69 -11.58 2.22 11.23
CA GLY A 69 -12.45 1.12 10.82
C GLY A 69 -11.70 -0.11 10.23
N ILE A 70 -10.40 -0.04 10.00
CA ILE A 70 -9.61 -1.21 9.56
C ILE A 70 -9.65 -2.36 10.58
N GLU A 71 -9.90 -2.05 11.84
CA GLU A 71 -10.07 -3.03 12.92
C GLU A 71 -11.13 -4.09 12.61
N PHE A 72 -12.12 -3.75 11.80
CA PHE A 72 -13.15 -4.71 11.39
C PHE A 72 -12.58 -5.88 10.57
N LEU A 73 -11.38 -5.74 9.97
CA LEU A 73 -10.70 -6.85 9.32
C LEU A 73 -10.38 -7.99 10.29
N ASN A 74 -10.11 -7.69 11.57
CA ASN A 74 -9.83 -8.71 12.57
C ASN A 74 -10.99 -9.72 12.71
N TYR A 75 -12.23 -9.28 12.54
CA TYR A 75 -13.39 -10.18 12.50
C TYR A 75 -13.38 -11.11 11.29
N VAL A 76 -12.95 -10.59 10.13
CA VAL A 76 -12.91 -11.38 8.88
C VAL A 76 -11.82 -12.44 8.95
N LEU A 77 -10.68 -12.10 9.57
CA LEU A 77 -9.49 -12.93 9.60
C LEU A 77 -9.58 -14.06 10.62
N GLU A 78 -10.35 -13.87 11.69
CA GLU A 78 -10.63 -14.93 12.68
C GLU A 78 -11.65 -15.96 12.19
N SER A 79 -12.57 -15.59 11.34
CA SER A 79 -13.45 -16.58 10.72
C SER A 79 -12.62 -17.37 9.70
N LYS A 80 -12.46 -18.67 9.90
CA LYS A 80 -11.75 -19.58 8.98
C LYS A 80 -12.34 -19.59 7.56
N GLU A 81 -13.52 -19.02 7.40
CA GLU A 81 -14.22 -18.85 6.14
C GLU A 81 -14.49 -17.35 5.96
N LEU A 82 -14.10 -16.83 4.80
CA LEU A 82 -14.48 -15.47 4.39
C LEU A 82 -16.00 -15.45 4.22
N LEU A 83 -16.68 -14.85 5.19
CA LEU A 83 -18.13 -14.78 5.24
C LEU A 83 -18.65 -13.93 4.05
N SER A 84 -19.92 -14.15 3.66
CA SER A 84 -20.63 -13.16 2.84
C SER A 84 -20.76 -11.84 3.60
N ILE A 85 -20.98 -10.73 2.89
CA ILE A 85 -21.16 -9.41 3.52
C ILE A 85 -22.28 -9.43 4.53
N GLU A 86 -23.40 -10.07 4.19
CA GLU A 86 -24.57 -10.19 5.08
C GLU A 86 -24.23 -10.98 6.35
N ASN A 87 -23.51 -12.09 6.22
CA ASN A 87 -23.08 -12.89 7.35
C ASN A 87 -22.08 -12.14 8.23
N PHE A 88 -21.17 -11.39 7.63
CA PHE A 88 -20.22 -10.55 8.34
C PHE A 88 -20.92 -9.48 9.17
N ILE A 89 -21.84 -8.72 8.58
CA ILE A 89 -22.62 -7.70 9.27
C ILE A 89 -23.49 -8.35 10.36
N TYR A 90 -24.11 -9.50 10.07
CA TYR A 90 -24.88 -10.25 11.06
C TYR A 90 -24.00 -10.70 12.24
N TYR A 91 -22.78 -11.18 11.95
CA TYR A 91 -21.84 -11.60 12.98
C TYR A 91 -21.43 -10.45 13.91
N ILE A 92 -21.05 -9.29 13.37
CA ILE A 92 -20.74 -8.10 14.18
C ILE A 92 -21.94 -7.70 15.02
N ASN A 93 -23.13 -7.61 14.41
CA ASN A 93 -24.35 -7.19 15.10
C ASN A 93 -24.70 -8.09 16.29
N ASN A 94 -24.44 -9.40 16.18
CA ASN A 94 -24.77 -10.38 17.21
C ASN A 94 -23.61 -10.76 18.12
N SER A 95 -22.43 -10.21 17.91
CA SER A 95 -21.26 -10.44 18.75
C SER A 95 -21.48 -9.87 20.16
N ASP A 96 -20.90 -10.55 21.18
CA ASP A 96 -20.81 -9.98 22.53
C ASP A 96 -20.01 -8.67 22.48
N LYS A 97 -20.39 -7.70 23.28
CA LYS A 97 -19.72 -6.40 23.31
C LYS A 97 -18.24 -6.50 23.68
N ALA A 98 -17.85 -7.45 24.52
CA ALA A 98 -16.44 -7.63 24.85
C ALA A 98 -15.65 -8.21 23.67
N ASP A 99 -16.26 -9.05 22.84
CA ASP A 99 -15.67 -9.52 21.60
C ASP A 99 -15.53 -8.37 20.59
N PHE A 100 -16.57 -7.54 20.46
CA PHE A 100 -16.52 -6.36 19.60
C PHE A 100 -15.36 -5.43 19.99
N PHE A 101 -15.24 -5.06 21.25
CA PHE A 101 -14.16 -4.20 21.73
C PHE A 101 -12.78 -4.86 21.71
N TYR A 102 -12.71 -6.17 21.85
CA TYR A 102 -11.44 -6.90 21.69
C TYR A 102 -10.82 -6.67 20.31
N TYR A 103 -11.62 -6.80 19.26
CA TYR A 103 -11.18 -6.54 17.90
C TYR A 103 -10.98 -5.06 17.61
N LEU A 104 -11.89 -4.20 18.06
CA LEU A 104 -11.78 -2.76 17.92
C LEU A 104 -10.48 -2.21 18.54
N LEU A 105 -10.00 -2.80 19.63
CA LEU A 105 -8.74 -2.46 20.29
C LEU A 105 -7.55 -3.29 19.77
N ASN A 106 -7.65 -3.83 18.55
CA ASN A 106 -6.58 -4.61 17.90
C ASN A 106 -6.03 -5.74 18.77
N GLU A 107 -6.91 -6.44 19.49
CA GLU A 107 -6.55 -7.57 20.36
C GLU A 107 -5.52 -7.23 21.46
N SER A 108 -5.29 -5.94 21.69
CA SER A 108 -4.28 -5.44 22.63
C SER A 108 -4.62 -5.68 24.09
N ILE A 109 -5.89 -5.93 24.39
CA ILE A 109 -6.44 -6.12 25.75
C ILE A 109 -7.25 -7.41 25.76
N ASP A 110 -6.99 -8.29 26.73
CA ASP A 110 -7.77 -9.53 26.87
C ASP A 110 -9.26 -9.28 27.18
N LYS A 111 -10.11 -10.17 26.68
CA LYS A 111 -11.58 -10.06 26.77
C LYS A 111 -12.09 -9.95 28.20
N GLU A 112 -11.47 -10.64 29.15
CA GLU A 112 -11.88 -10.62 30.57
C GLU A 112 -11.62 -9.25 31.21
N ARG A 113 -10.53 -8.58 30.82
CA ARG A 113 -10.28 -7.21 31.27
C ARG A 113 -11.25 -6.23 30.65
N ILE A 114 -11.59 -6.39 29.38
CA ILE A 114 -12.62 -5.58 28.70
C ILE A 114 -13.97 -5.74 29.42
N LYS A 115 -14.40 -6.97 29.74
CA LYS A 115 -15.64 -7.24 30.50
C LYS A 115 -15.66 -6.52 31.85
N LYS A 116 -14.54 -6.53 32.58
CA LYS A 116 -14.43 -5.81 33.86
C LYS A 116 -14.52 -4.30 33.68
N ALA A 117 -13.96 -3.75 32.63
CA ALA A 117 -13.91 -2.32 32.36
C ALA A 117 -15.31 -1.71 32.10
N PHE A 118 -16.28 -2.46 31.58
CA PHE A 118 -17.66 -1.98 31.43
C PHE A 118 -18.25 -1.48 32.74
N ASN A 119 -17.89 -2.08 33.87
CA ASN A 119 -18.43 -1.75 35.18
C ASN A 119 -17.38 -1.19 36.15
N ASN A 120 -16.15 -0.94 35.73
CA ASN A 120 -15.05 -0.55 36.62
C ASN A 120 -14.17 0.53 35.97
N LYS A 121 -14.36 1.79 36.40
CA LYS A 121 -13.60 2.93 35.92
C LYS A 121 -12.09 2.78 36.17
N ASN A 122 -11.65 2.20 37.30
CA ASN A 122 -10.23 1.99 37.54
C ASN A 122 -9.61 1.03 36.54
N GLU A 123 -10.35 0.02 36.08
CA GLU A 123 -9.85 -0.88 35.04
C GLU A 123 -9.76 -0.18 33.68
N ARG A 124 -10.68 0.74 33.37
CA ARG A 124 -10.59 1.58 32.15
C ARG A 124 -9.32 2.42 32.12
N TYR A 125 -8.95 3.07 33.22
CA TYR A 125 -7.69 3.83 33.32
C TYR A 125 -6.44 2.94 33.14
N LYS A 126 -6.44 1.73 33.69
CA LYS A 126 -5.35 0.78 33.46
C LYS A 126 -5.26 0.32 32.00
N ILE A 127 -6.40 0.18 31.33
CA ILE A 127 -6.45 -0.10 29.90
C ILE A 127 -5.90 1.10 29.15
N GLN A 128 -6.34 2.32 29.47
CA GLN A 128 -5.89 3.55 28.84
C GLN A 128 -4.36 3.70 28.92
N GLU A 129 -3.77 3.51 30.10
CA GLU A 129 -2.31 3.57 30.26
C GLU A 129 -1.56 2.60 29.34
N LYS A 130 -2.14 1.42 29.09
CA LYS A 130 -1.54 0.40 28.22
C LYS A 130 -1.66 0.74 26.74
N ILE A 131 -2.76 1.37 26.30
CA ILE A 131 -3.07 1.61 24.89
C ILE A 131 -3.21 3.09 24.52
N LYS A 132 -2.72 4.01 25.37
CA LYS A 132 -2.78 5.48 25.12
C LYS A 132 -2.15 5.94 23.81
N TRP A 133 -1.33 5.12 23.20
CA TRP A 133 -0.73 5.36 21.89
C TRP A 133 -1.60 4.87 20.72
N ILE A 134 -2.72 4.17 21.03
CA ILE A 134 -3.68 3.65 20.06
C ILE A 134 -4.98 4.48 20.09
N VAL A 135 -5.48 4.78 21.29
CA VAL A 135 -6.79 5.42 21.51
C VAL A 135 -6.64 6.55 22.53
N GLU A 136 -7.26 7.69 22.24
CA GLU A 136 -7.34 8.82 23.17
C GLU A 136 -8.27 8.49 24.36
N GLU A 137 -8.02 9.13 25.51
CA GLU A 137 -8.72 8.82 26.76
C GLU A 137 -10.25 9.03 26.65
N ASP A 138 -10.66 10.18 26.09
CA ASP A 138 -12.08 10.51 25.96
C ASP A 138 -12.81 9.52 25.05
N MET A 139 -12.17 9.10 23.96
CA MET A 139 -12.70 8.09 23.06
C MET A 139 -12.84 6.74 23.75
N LEU A 140 -11.81 6.30 24.48
CA LEU A 140 -11.88 5.03 25.22
C LEU A 140 -12.96 5.05 26.28
N MET A 141 -13.13 6.17 27.00
CA MET A 141 -14.21 6.29 28.00
C MET A 141 -15.59 6.22 27.34
N ASN A 142 -15.77 6.87 26.18
CA ASN A 142 -17.00 6.78 25.40
C ASN A 142 -17.29 5.33 24.96
N PHE A 143 -16.28 4.59 24.52
CA PHE A 143 -16.43 3.16 24.16
C PHE A 143 -17.03 2.34 25.31
N PHE A 144 -16.55 2.56 26.54
CA PHE A 144 -17.03 1.82 27.71
C PHE A 144 -18.33 2.36 28.28
N ASP A 145 -18.68 3.63 28.07
CA ASP A 145 -19.92 4.22 28.54
C ASP A 145 -21.11 3.88 27.61
N ASN A 146 -20.87 3.83 26.28
CA ASN A 146 -21.88 3.65 25.24
C ASN A 146 -21.62 2.44 24.32
N PRO A 147 -21.32 1.23 24.85
CA PRO A 147 -20.80 0.12 24.06
C PRO A 147 -21.76 -0.40 22.98
N GLU A 148 -23.08 -0.40 23.26
CA GLU A 148 -24.08 -0.86 22.28
C GLU A 148 -24.29 0.19 21.18
N GLU A 149 -24.22 1.47 21.49
CA GLU A 149 -24.31 2.55 20.52
C GLU A 149 -23.14 2.48 19.52
N ILE A 150 -21.90 2.39 20.01
CA ILE A 150 -20.69 2.25 19.19
C ILE A 150 -20.78 1.04 18.25
N LYS A 151 -21.26 -0.10 18.75
CA LYS A 151 -21.47 -1.30 17.91
C LYS A 151 -22.56 -1.09 16.87
N ASN A 152 -23.69 -0.45 17.23
CA ASN A 152 -24.78 -0.17 16.31
C ASN A 152 -24.36 0.80 15.21
N GLU A 153 -23.59 1.83 15.52
CA GLU A 153 -23.00 2.76 14.54
C GLU A 153 -22.13 2.02 13.52
N ALA A 154 -21.23 1.13 13.99
CA ALA A 154 -20.40 0.32 13.12
C ALA A 154 -21.23 -0.56 12.17
N VAL A 155 -22.30 -1.18 12.69
CA VAL A 155 -23.21 -1.99 11.87
C VAL A 155 -24.00 -1.11 10.88
N ALA A 156 -24.44 0.07 11.31
CA ALA A 156 -25.21 1.00 10.48
C ALA A 156 -24.42 1.46 9.27
N ILE A 157 -23.17 1.89 9.45
CA ILE A 157 -22.34 2.36 8.34
C ILE A 157 -21.95 1.23 7.37
N LEU A 158 -21.61 0.04 7.88
CA LEU A 158 -21.33 -1.12 7.03
C LEU A 158 -22.55 -1.48 6.17
N LYS A 159 -23.75 -1.47 6.73
CA LYS A 159 -25.00 -1.69 5.99
C LYS A 159 -25.26 -0.60 4.97
N ALA A 160 -25.11 0.66 5.36
CA ALA A 160 -25.37 1.79 4.48
C ALA A 160 -24.45 1.79 3.26
N VAL A 161 -23.15 1.61 3.44
CA VAL A 161 -22.20 1.52 2.34
C VAL A 161 -22.51 0.34 1.42
N TYR A 162 -22.78 -0.83 2.00
CA TYR A 162 -23.17 -2.02 1.24
C TYR A 162 -24.42 -1.80 0.38
N GLN A 163 -25.45 -1.13 0.92
CA GLN A 163 -26.74 -0.94 0.26
C GLN A 163 -26.76 0.22 -0.76
N LYS A 164 -25.84 1.19 -0.63
CA LYS A 164 -25.88 2.45 -1.41
C LYS A 164 -24.88 2.50 -2.59
N GLY A 165 -24.56 1.35 -3.19
CA GLY A 165 -23.79 1.31 -4.45
C GLY A 165 -22.36 0.78 -4.32
N PHE A 166 -21.98 0.21 -3.17
CA PHE A 166 -20.67 -0.44 -3.01
C PHE A 166 -20.45 -1.57 -4.02
N LEU A 167 -21.45 -2.46 -4.20
CA LEU A 167 -21.32 -3.60 -5.13
C LEU A 167 -21.12 -3.16 -6.57
N ASP A 168 -21.85 -2.15 -7.03
CA ASP A 168 -21.70 -1.61 -8.39
C ASP A 168 -20.28 -1.06 -8.61
N ARG A 169 -19.71 -0.45 -7.56
CA ARG A 169 -18.33 0.05 -7.63
C ARG A 169 -17.30 -1.06 -7.58
N LEU A 170 -17.53 -2.08 -6.75
CA LEU A 170 -16.69 -3.26 -6.67
C LEU A 170 -16.65 -4.02 -8.00
N ASP A 171 -17.79 -4.20 -8.65
CA ASP A 171 -17.90 -4.84 -9.97
C ASP A 171 -17.08 -4.11 -11.03
N GLN A 172 -17.07 -2.77 -11.01
CA GLN A 172 -16.21 -1.98 -11.90
C GLN A 172 -14.71 -2.19 -11.65
N GLY A 173 -14.35 -2.61 -10.44
CA GLY A 173 -12.98 -2.94 -10.03
C GLY A 173 -12.60 -4.42 -10.22
N ALA A 174 -13.55 -5.31 -10.57
CA ALA A 174 -13.35 -6.75 -10.53
C ALA A 174 -12.20 -7.24 -11.41
N ASP A 175 -12.08 -6.71 -12.64
CA ASP A 175 -10.97 -7.06 -13.54
C ASP A 175 -9.61 -6.73 -12.91
N ARG A 176 -9.50 -5.58 -12.24
CA ARG A 176 -8.24 -5.15 -11.57
C ARG A 176 -7.90 -6.01 -10.36
N LEU A 177 -8.91 -6.45 -9.62
CA LEU A 177 -8.70 -7.41 -8.53
C LEU A 177 -8.17 -8.73 -9.07
N GLY A 178 -8.75 -9.23 -10.18
CA GLY A 178 -8.25 -10.41 -10.89
C GLY A 178 -6.82 -10.25 -11.42
N GLU A 179 -6.51 -9.11 -12.03
CA GLU A 179 -5.14 -8.75 -12.45
C GLU A 179 -4.17 -8.72 -11.27
N GLY A 180 -4.60 -8.15 -10.12
CA GLY A 180 -3.81 -8.13 -8.89
C GLY A 180 -3.47 -9.53 -8.37
N VAL A 181 -4.43 -10.45 -8.37
CA VAL A 181 -4.22 -11.86 -8.02
C VAL A 181 -3.25 -12.53 -8.99
N SER A 182 -3.46 -12.35 -10.29
CA SER A 182 -2.61 -12.95 -11.34
C SER A 182 -1.18 -12.44 -11.23
N TYR A 183 -1.00 -11.13 -11.03
CA TYR A 183 0.31 -10.51 -10.87
C TYR A 183 1.12 -11.11 -9.71
N VAL A 184 0.49 -11.34 -8.57
CA VAL A 184 1.16 -11.97 -7.42
C VAL A 184 1.53 -13.41 -7.75
N ASN A 185 0.60 -14.16 -8.34
CA ASN A 185 0.80 -15.57 -8.68
C ASN A 185 1.95 -15.78 -9.68
N ASP A 186 2.23 -14.82 -10.56
CA ASP A 186 3.34 -14.87 -11.51
C ASP A 186 4.72 -14.91 -10.83
N PHE A 187 4.83 -14.43 -9.59
CA PHE A 187 6.07 -14.45 -8.82
C PHE A 187 6.14 -15.62 -7.82
N ILE A 188 5.00 -16.20 -7.44
CA ILE A 188 4.98 -17.33 -6.51
C ILE A 188 5.70 -18.54 -7.16
N GLY A 189 6.63 -19.13 -6.39
CA GLY A 189 7.47 -20.24 -6.87
C GLY A 189 8.70 -19.82 -7.70
N LYS A 190 8.80 -18.54 -8.12
CA LYS A 190 9.99 -18.00 -8.79
C LYS A 190 10.88 -17.20 -7.83
N ASP A 191 10.27 -16.55 -6.86
CA ASP A 191 10.93 -15.72 -5.85
C ASP A 191 10.51 -16.18 -4.44
N THR A 192 11.28 -15.78 -3.41
CA THR A 192 10.83 -15.95 -2.03
C THR A 192 9.70 -14.99 -1.74
N ILE A 193 8.82 -15.33 -0.78
CA ILE A 193 7.64 -14.51 -0.46
C ILE A 193 8.01 -13.08 -0.03
N GLU A 194 9.13 -12.91 0.66
CA GLU A 194 9.60 -11.59 1.07
C GLU A 194 10.01 -10.74 -0.14
N VAL A 195 10.57 -11.36 -1.18
CA VAL A 195 10.89 -10.68 -2.45
C VAL A 195 9.63 -10.28 -3.19
N VAL A 196 8.64 -11.19 -3.23
CA VAL A 196 7.33 -10.91 -3.84
C VAL A 196 6.67 -9.72 -3.15
N LEU A 197 6.62 -9.73 -1.81
CA LEU A 197 6.02 -8.66 -1.04
C LEU A 197 6.80 -7.33 -1.15
N GLU A 198 8.14 -7.37 -1.23
CA GLU A 198 8.93 -6.18 -1.52
C GLU A 198 8.59 -5.58 -2.89
N LYS A 199 8.43 -6.42 -3.90
CA LYS A 199 8.05 -5.98 -5.27
C LYS A 199 6.66 -5.34 -5.31
N ILE A 200 5.69 -5.93 -4.61
CA ILE A 200 4.31 -5.45 -4.59
C ILE A 200 4.17 -4.17 -3.79
N THR A 201 4.84 -4.09 -2.64
CA THR A 201 4.58 -3.05 -1.64
C THR A 201 5.63 -1.96 -1.62
N GLY A 202 6.79 -2.17 -2.23
CA GLY A 202 7.95 -1.28 -2.12
C GLY A 202 8.60 -1.23 -0.72
N LYS A 203 8.17 -2.08 0.22
CA LYS A 203 8.73 -2.14 1.58
C LYS A 203 9.85 -3.18 1.67
N PRO A 204 10.88 -2.95 2.51
CA PRO A 204 12.01 -3.88 2.62
C PRO A 204 11.59 -5.29 3.05
N LYS A 205 12.23 -6.31 2.51
CA LYS A 205 12.00 -7.75 2.81
C LYS A 205 11.88 -8.06 4.29
N ARG A 206 12.78 -7.49 5.12
CA ARG A 206 12.81 -7.72 6.58
C ARG A 206 11.49 -7.45 7.31
N VAL A 207 10.62 -6.65 6.70
CA VAL A 207 9.30 -6.30 7.27
C VAL A 207 8.31 -7.45 7.13
N PHE A 208 8.60 -8.42 6.24
CA PHE A 208 7.71 -9.51 5.88
C PHE A 208 8.26 -10.88 6.28
N SER A 209 9.40 -10.95 6.95
CA SER A 209 10.06 -12.23 7.27
C SER A 209 9.51 -12.85 8.55
N GLY A 210 9.52 -14.19 8.61
CA GLY A 210 9.33 -14.94 9.85
C GLY A 210 7.92 -15.48 10.08
N TYR A 211 7.03 -15.42 9.09
CA TYR A 211 5.68 -15.97 9.18
C TYR A 211 5.59 -17.33 8.49
N ARG A 212 4.65 -18.16 8.93
CA ARG A 212 4.37 -19.49 8.33
C ARG A 212 3.29 -19.41 7.26
N GLU A 213 2.32 -18.51 7.43
CA GLU A 213 1.24 -18.32 6.48
C GLU A 213 1.23 -16.84 6.00
N TYR A 214 1.09 -16.68 4.71
CA TYR A 214 0.96 -15.38 4.07
C TYR A 214 -0.35 -15.29 3.31
N TYR A 215 -1.12 -14.28 3.62
CA TYR A 215 -2.37 -13.94 2.96
C TYR A 215 -2.17 -12.64 2.20
N ILE A 216 -2.13 -12.72 0.86
CA ILE A 216 -1.84 -11.59 0.00
C ILE A 216 -3.13 -11.20 -0.72
N ILE A 217 -3.60 -10.00 -0.44
CA ILE A 217 -4.98 -9.58 -0.75
C ILE A 217 -4.92 -8.29 -1.57
N PRO A 218 -5.10 -8.35 -2.89
CA PRO A 218 -5.31 -7.15 -3.68
C PRO A 218 -6.62 -6.50 -3.28
N SER A 219 -6.65 -5.18 -3.17
CA SER A 219 -7.83 -4.39 -2.86
C SER A 219 -7.99 -3.23 -3.83
N TYR A 220 -9.22 -2.96 -4.20
CA TYR A 220 -9.59 -1.84 -5.05
C TYR A 220 -9.73 -0.53 -4.27
N PHE A 221 -10.15 -0.60 -3.00
CA PHE A 221 -10.39 0.57 -2.16
C PHE A 221 -9.17 0.98 -1.32
N VAL A 222 -8.17 0.11 -1.15
CA VAL A 222 -6.89 0.47 -0.51
C VAL A 222 -6.00 1.18 -1.51
N SER A 223 -5.72 2.48 -1.29
CA SER A 223 -4.80 3.26 -2.11
C SER A 223 -4.42 4.57 -1.41
N PRO A 224 -3.19 4.99 -1.44
CA PRO A 224 -1.94 4.29 -1.83
C PRO A 224 -1.36 3.46 -0.67
N ARG A 225 -2.18 3.18 0.32
CA ARG A 225 -1.77 2.56 1.59
C ARG A 225 -1.60 1.05 1.43
N LEU A 226 -0.76 0.51 2.29
CA LEU A 226 -0.58 -0.90 2.52
C LEU A 226 -1.09 -1.21 3.93
N ILE A 227 -2.03 -2.16 4.04
CA ILE A 227 -2.49 -2.65 5.34
C ILE A 227 -1.76 -3.95 5.64
N ARG A 228 -1.22 -4.05 6.85
CA ARG A 228 -0.56 -5.25 7.37
C ARG A 228 -1.20 -5.62 8.69
N ILE A 229 -1.65 -6.85 8.79
CA ILE A 229 -2.22 -7.40 10.01
C ILE A 229 -1.39 -8.62 10.39
N TYR A 230 -0.98 -8.68 11.63
CA TYR A 230 -0.15 -9.73 12.21
C TYR A 230 -1.00 -10.52 13.18
N SER A 231 -1.03 -11.83 13.04
CA SER A 231 -1.70 -12.75 13.95
C SER A 231 -0.85 -14.00 14.10
N ASP A 232 -0.28 -14.22 15.28
CA ASP A 232 0.64 -15.32 15.60
C ASP A 232 1.74 -15.50 14.54
N ASP A 233 1.65 -16.59 13.76
CA ASP A 233 2.57 -16.93 12.68
C ASP A 233 2.05 -16.57 11.27
N LYS A 234 0.98 -15.74 11.18
CA LYS A 234 0.32 -15.31 9.95
C LYS A 234 0.56 -13.84 9.67
N LEU A 235 0.76 -13.54 8.39
CA LEU A 235 0.83 -12.17 7.88
C LEU A 235 -0.23 -11.97 6.80
N TYR A 236 -1.10 -10.98 7.03
CA TYR A 236 -2.06 -10.50 6.04
C TYR A 236 -1.55 -9.19 5.45
N VAL A 237 -1.50 -9.14 4.12
CA VAL A 237 -1.04 -7.97 3.36
C VAL A 237 -2.14 -7.58 2.40
N VAL A 238 -2.86 -6.48 2.71
CA VAL A 238 -3.84 -5.88 1.79
C VAL A 238 -3.14 -4.76 1.05
N PHE A 239 -3.13 -4.80 -0.27
CA PHE A 239 -2.39 -3.86 -1.11
C PHE A 239 -3.25 -3.34 -2.26
N ASP A 240 -2.92 -2.16 -2.77
CA ASP A 240 -3.61 -1.57 -3.92
C ASP A 240 -3.44 -2.43 -5.18
N CYS A 241 -4.53 -2.97 -5.69
CA CYS A 241 -4.51 -3.81 -6.90
C CYS A 241 -4.01 -3.07 -8.15
N ARG A 242 -3.99 -1.72 -8.15
CA ARG A 242 -3.50 -0.88 -9.25
C ARG A 242 -1.98 -0.83 -9.35
N VAL A 243 -1.26 -1.35 -8.34
CA VAL A 243 0.22 -1.41 -8.36
C VAL A 243 0.77 -2.03 -9.65
N THR A 244 0.03 -2.95 -10.27
CA THR A 244 0.39 -3.55 -11.54
C THR A 244 0.36 -2.55 -12.70
N ARG A 245 -0.68 -1.70 -12.73
CA ARG A 245 -0.91 -0.72 -13.81
C ARG A 245 -0.05 0.53 -13.62
N ASP A 246 0.04 1.01 -12.38
CA ASP A 246 0.87 2.19 -12.07
C ASP A 246 2.34 1.95 -12.35
N LYS A 247 2.85 0.73 -12.16
CA LYS A 247 4.22 0.39 -12.57
C LYS A 247 4.40 0.44 -14.09
N LYS A 248 3.40 0.01 -14.84
CA LYS A 248 3.44 0.03 -16.31
C LYS A 248 3.26 1.45 -16.85
N GLU A 249 2.33 2.22 -16.27
CA GLU A 249 2.14 3.63 -16.57
C GLU A 249 3.33 4.49 -16.09
N ALA A 250 3.83 4.26 -14.88
CA ALA A 250 5.04 4.93 -14.37
C ALA A 250 6.27 4.60 -15.21
N LEU A 251 6.40 3.35 -15.65
CA LEU A 251 7.47 2.96 -16.59
C LEU A 251 7.32 3.67 -17.93
N LEU A 252 6.10 3.76 -18.46
CA LEU A 252 5.81 4.47 -19.70
C LEU A 252 6.14 5.96 -19.58
N ASP A 253 5.76 6.60 -18.48
CA ASP A 253 6.05 8.01 -18.22
C ASP A 253 7.55 8.26 -18.05
N GLU A 254 8.24 7.39 -17.31
CA GLU A 254 9.71 7.42 -17.18
C GLU A 254 10.40 7.25 -18.53
N LEU A 255 10.01 6.25 -19.31
CA LEU A 255 10.56 6.00 -20.64
C LEU A 255 10.26 7.16 -21.60
N SER A 256 9.03 7.67 -21.60
CA SER A 256 8.63 8.83 -22.40
C SER A 256 9.47 10.07 -22.06
N GLY A 257 9.68 10.33 -20.76
CA GLY A 257 10.54 11.41 -20.28
C GLY A 257 11.99 11.25 -20.76
N LEU A 258 12.56 10.05 -20.62
CA LEU A 258 13.93 9.74 -21.03
C LEU A 258 14.08 9.81 -22.55
N LEU A 259 13.13 9.29 -23.32
CA LEU A 259 13.13 9.37 -24.78
C LEU A 259 13.14 10.84 -25.26
N LYS A 260 12.33 11.72 -24.65
CA LYS A 260 12.38 13.17 -24.94
C LYS A 260 13.74 13.80 -24.63
N VAL A 261 14.43 13.32 -23.58
CA VAL A 261 15.78 13.80 -23.28
C VAL A 261 16.80 13.40 -24.35
N ILE A 262 16.71 12.19 -24.90
CA ILE A 262 17.65 11.69 -25.91
C ILE A 262 17.21 12.01 -27.35
N ASP A 263 16.02 12.52 -27.59
CA ASP A 263 15.47 12.91 -28.91
C ASP A 263 16.12 14.21 -29.44
N ASP A 264 17.36 14.46 -29.12
CA ASP A 264 18.14 15.58 -29.63
C ASP A 264 19.45 15.06 -30.16
N LYS A 265 19.76 15.41 -31.42
CA LYS A 265 20.93 14.90 -32.13
C LYS A 265 22.24 15.20 -31.40
N SER A 266 22.37 16.39 -30.81
CA SER A 266 23.58 16.79 -30.09
C SER A 266 23.70 16.01 -28.77
N ARG A 267 22.60 15.80 -28.04
CA ARG A 267 22.61 14.98 -26.81
C ARG A 267 22.96 13.52 -27.09
N MET A 268 22.41 12.95 -28.17
CA MET A 268 22.80 11.60 -28.63
C MET A 268 24.28 11.49 -28.92
N GLU A 269 24.86 12.47 -29.62
CA GLU A 269 26.29 12.49 -29.97
C GLU A 269 27.15 12.67 -28.71
N ILE A 270 26.76 13.55 -27.78
CA ILE A 270 27.42 13.69 -26.48
C ILE A 270 27.43 12.35 -25.73
N LEU A 271 26.31 11.68 -25.63
CA LEU A 271 26.20 10.37 -24.95
C LEU A 271 27.12 9.33 -25.64
N ARG A 272 27.11 9.27 -26.96
CA ARG A 272 27.97 8.37 -27.73
C ARG A 272 29.47 8.57 -27.41
N ILE A 273 29.90 9.82 -27.31
CA ILE A 273 31.30 10.15 -26.96
C ILE A 273 31.55 9.74 -25.49
N LEU A 274 30.64 10.08 -24.55
CA LEU A 274 30.84 9.85 -23.14
C LEU A 274 30.70 8.36 -22.71
N VAL A 275 30.05 7.53 -23.51
CA VAL A 275 30.04 6.07 -23.34
C VAL A 275 31.45 5.50 -23.62
N ASN A 276 32.19 6.08 -24.56
CA ASN A 276 33.54 5.60 -24.95
C ASN A 276 34.66 6.15 -24.07
N GLY A 277 34.42 7.24 -23.33
CA GLY A 277 35.43 7.81 -22.43
C GLY A 277 34.97 9.12 -21.78
N LYS A 278 35.69 9.54 -20.75
CA LYS A 278 35.46 10.82 -20.09
C LYS A 278 35.91 11.97 -21.00
N SER A 279 35.11 13.06 -20.98
CA SER A 279 35.46 14.27 -21.72
C SER A 279 35.05 15.53 -20.93
N TYR A 280 35.52 16.69 -21.32
CA TYR A 280 35.17 17.97 -20.73
C TYR A 280 34.48 18.89 -21.74
N GLY A 281 33.72 19.88 -21.25
CA GLY A 281 32.81 20.69 -22.07
C GLY A 281 33.46 21.32 -23.30
N LYS A 282 34.71 21.87 -23.21
CA LYS A 282 35.42 22.45 -24.33
C LYS A 282 35.78 21.41 -25.40
N ALA A 283 36.26 20.24 -24.99
CA ALA A 283 36.59 19.16 -25.94
C ALA A 283 35.34 18.65 -26.68
N LEU A 284 34.21 18.51 -25.99
CA LEU A 284 32.92 18.15 -26.61
C LEU A 284 32.46 19.22 -27.61
N SER A 285 32.60 20.51 -27.27
CA SER A 285 32.33 21.63 -28.16
C SER A 285 33.15 21.56 -29.46
N ASP A 286 34.45 21.28 -29.35
CA ASP A 286 35.35 21.19 -30.48
C ASP A 286 35.06 19.97 -31.38
N ILE A 287 34.67 18.82 -30.77
CA ILE A 287 34.33 17.59 -31.51
C ILE A 287 32.99 17.71 -32.24
N ILE A 288 31.95 18.25 -31.55
CA ILE A 288 30.57 18.28 -32.05
C ILE A 288 30.33 19.51 -32.93
N GLY A 289 31.14 20.56 -32.78
CA GLY A 289 31.04 21.78 -33.59
C GLY A 289 29.94 22.74 -33.13
N ILE A 290 29.52 22.70 -31.86
CA ILE A 290 28.57 23.64 -31.28
C ILE A 290 29.18 24.41 -30.10
N SER A 291 28.57 25.53 -29.72
CA SER A 291 29.12 26.42 -28.69
C SER A 291 29.27 25.77 -27.33
N THR A 292 30.31 26.15 -26.56
CA THR A 292 30.50 25.65 -25.19
C THR A 292 29.29 25.91 -24.26
N PRO A 293 28.59 27.06 -24.30
CA PRO A 293 27.36 27.25 -23.55
C PRO A 293 26.27 26.23 -23.92
N THR A 294 26.11 25.92 -25.21
CA THR A 294 25.14 24.92 -25.68
C THR A 294 25.48 23.53 -25.16
N ILE A 295 26.78 23.14 -25.22
CA ILE A 295 27.24 21.89 -24.61
C ILE A 295 26.95 21.83 -23.12
N SER A 296 27.20 22.94 -22.40
CA SER A 296 26.93 22.99 -20.96
C SER A 296 25.46 22.79 -20.65
N HIS A 297 24.56 23.37 -21.44
CA HIS A 297 23.12 23.15 -21.33
C HIS A 297 22.75 21.68 -21.59
N HIS A 298 23.23 21.08 -22.68
CA HIS A 298 22.98 19.66 -22.97
C HIS A 298 23.49 18.73 -21.88
N LEU A 299 24.69 18.98 -21.34
CA LEU A 299 25.28 18.20 -20.25
C LEU A 299 24.44 18.30 -18.97
N GLU A 300 23.92 19.50 -18.66
CA GLU A 300 23.05 19.67 -17.50
C GLU A 300 21.72 18.91 -17.64
N VAL A 301 21.09 18.95 -18.83
CA VAL A 301 19.88 18.16 -19.13
C VAL A 301 20.14 16.67 -19.00
N LEU A 302 21.24 16.18 -19.56
CA LEU A 302 21.62 14.77 -19.46
C LEU A 302 21.95 14.34 -18.03
N LYS A 303 22.56 15.23 -17.24
CA LYS A 303 22.88 15.00 -15.83
C LYS A 303 21.61 14.95 -14.97
N GLN A 304 20.66 15.87 -15.18
CA GLN A 304 19.37 15.86 -14.49
C GLN A 304 18.57 14.60 -14.79
N ALA A 305 18.69 14.04 -16.00
CA ALA A 305 18.10 12.76 -16.38
C ALA A 305 18.87 11.54 -15.85
N GLY A 306 20.00 11.73 -15.17
CA GLY A 306 20.83 10.66 -14.62
C GLY A 306 21.63 9.87 -15.67
N LEU A 307 21.71 10.37 -16.91
CA LEU A 307 22.42 9.71 -18.01
C LEU A 307 23.92 10.01 -18.03
N VAL A 308 24.33 11.12 -17.42
CA VAL A 308 25.70 11.61 -17.35
C VAL A 308 26.05 11.92 -15.89
N LYS A 309 27.26 11.57 -15.50
CA LYS A 309 27.88 11.90 -14.21
C LYS A 309 29.04 12.87 -14.43
N GLU A 310 29.36 13.67 -13.43
CA GLU A 310 30.50 14.58 -13.45
C GLU A 310 31.50 14.23 -12.36
N GLU A 311 32.78 14.44 -12.63
CA GLU A 311 33.84 14.43 -11.64
C GLU A 311 34.76 15.64 -11.85
N LYS A 312 35.28 16.18 -10.76
CA LYS A 312 36.21 17.30 -10.82
C LYS A 312 37.62 16.78 -10.62
N LEU A 313 38.48 16.97 -11.62
CA LEU A 313 39.89 16.64 -11.54
C LEU A 313 40.67 17.95 -11.60
N ARG A 314 41.35 18.32 -10.50
CA ARG A 314 41.95 19.66 -10.33
C ARG A 314 40.89 20.74 -10.56
N ASN A 315 41.04 21.61 -11.56
CA ASN A 315 40.10 22.70 -11.89
C ASN A 315 39.19 22.41 -13.10
N ILE A 316 39.25 21.18 -13.65
CA ILE A 316 38.49 20.79 -14.85
C ILE A 316 37.39 19.83 -14.44
N LYS A 317 36.16 20.08 -14.94
CA LYS A 317 35.03 19.18 -14.83
C LYS A 317 35.04 18.21 -16.00
N TYR A 318 35.14 16.93 -15.69
CA TYR A 318 34.98 15.83 -16.62
C TYR A 318 33.61 15.20 -16.49
N PHE A 319 33.04 14.81 -17.62
CA PHE A 319 31.75 14.16 -17.72
C PHE A 319 31.94 12.75 -18.30
N TYR A 320 31.10 11.82 -17.88
CA TYR A 320 31.06 10.44 -18.40
C TYR A 320 29.63 9.89 -18.32
N ALA A 321 29.29 8.97 -19.25
CA ALA A 321 27.98 8.36 -19.28
C ALA A 321 27.79 7.34 -18.14
N ASP A 322 26.59 7.31 -17.53
CA ASP A 322 26.18 6.24 -16.67
C ASP A 322 25.75 5.03 -17.53
N LYS A 323 26.70 4.13 -17.77
CA LYS A 323 26.50 2.96 -18.64
C LYS A 323 25.44 2.00 -18.09
N ASP A 324 25.35 1.85 -16.77
CA ASP A 324 24.41 0.93 -16.15
C ASP A 324 22.98 1.49 -16.26
N ARG A 325 22.84 2.81 -16.12
CA ARG A 325 21.56 3.48 -16.35
C ARG A 325 21.11 3.36 -17.81
N LEU A 326 22.00 3.56 -18.76
CA LEU A 326 21.70 3.41 -20.19
C LEU A 326 21.29 1.98 -20.56
N LYS A 327 21.97 0.97 -20.03
CA LYS A 327 21.59 -0.44 -20.22
C LYS A 327 20.22 -0.72 -19.64
N LYS A 328 19.96 -0.26 -18.43
CA LYS A 328 18.66 -0.43 -17.80
C LYS A 328 17.52 0.15 -18.63
N ILE A 329 17.71 1.34 -19.21
CA ILE A 329 16.70 1.96 -20.10
C ILE A 329 16.42 1.08 -21.32
N ILE A 330 17.45 0.52 -21.95
CA ILE A 330 17.28 -0.39 -23.09
C ILE A 330 16.51 -1.64 -22.67
N ASP A 331 16.84 -2.22 -21.53
CA ASP A 331 16.16 -3.39 -20.99
C ASP A 331 14.69 -3.08 -20.65
N ASP A 332 14.41 -1.89 -20.09
CA ASP A 332 13.06 -1.46 -19.77
C ASP A 332 12.23 -1.19 -21.04
N ILE A 333 12.84 -0.64 -22.10
CA ILE A 333 12.20 -0.51 -23.42
C ILE A 333 11.89 -1.90 -24.00
N ASN A 334 12.83 -2.83 -23.95
CA ASN A 334 12.61 -4.20 -24.43
C ASN A 334 11.48 -4.89 -23.65
N LYS A 335 11.44 -4.76 -22.33
CA LYS A 335 10.33 -5.29 -21.50
C LYS A 335 9.00 -4.67 -21.88
N TYR A 336 8.97 -3.36 -22.09
CA TYR A 336 7.74 -2.66 -22.43
C TYR A 336 7.11 -3.12 -23.75
N PHE A 337 7.93 -3.31 -24.79
CA PHE A 337 7.43 -3.63 -26.13
C PHE A 337 7.35 -5.14 -26.43
N PHE A 338 8.18 -5.97 -25.85
CA PHE A 338 8.34 -7.36 -26.29
C PHE A 338 8.04 -8.41 -25.21
N ASN A 339 8.00 -8.03 -23.91
CA ASN A 339 7.66 -8.94 -22.81
C ASN A 339 6.34 -8.53 -22.14
N ALA A 340 5.35 -8.17 -22.95
CA ALA A 340 3.97 -7.99 -22.51
C ALA A 340 3.26 -9.35 -22.43
N GLU A 341 3.81 -10.27 -21.59
CA GLU A 341 3.13 -11.47 -21.09
C GLU A 341 3.31 -11.53 -19.57
#